data_b9b7a50039f54da8c0b0f8d91831beeb
#
_entry.id   b9b7a50039f54da8c0b0f8d91831beeb
#
_cell.length_a   1.000
_cell.length_b   1.000
_cell.length_c   1.000
_cell.angle_alpha   90.00
_cell.angle_beta   90.00
_cell.angle_gamma   90.00
#
_symmetry.space_group_name_H-M   'P 1'
#
loop_
_entity.id
_entity.type
_entity.pdbx_description
1 polymer ?
#
loop_
_entity_poly.entity_id
_entity_poly.type
_entity_poly.pdbx_seq_one_letter_code
_entity_poly.pdbx_strand_id
1 'polypeptide(L)'
;MPHDIVMGLDLGQATDPSALAILRESPVSGADGRIARDHRGELLFRYDCLHLERFPLGTEYPAIIGRVEELVRSPKLQRSRLVIDATGAGRPVVDLFFNSRMPAEITPLTITAGSEVREDRWNRTGNRAYWVPKIELVSTVQSLLQTRRLRVVPRLALADMLKRELLDFKIKVTASANETFGSGREGAHDDLVLAVAMAAWLAEHQICQPMIAASRRFPTPASRDRPTQPVRRAIRPMWIRSGFWR
;
A
#
# COMPACT_ATOMS: atom_id res chain seq x y z
N MET A 1 17.95 -5.93 3.60
CA MET A 1 17.80 -4.85 2.62
C MET A 1 16.32 -4.59 2.47
N PRO A 2 15.83 -3.35 2.51
CA PRO A 2 14.43 -3.08 2.24
C PRO A 2 14.10 -3.51 0.81
N HIS A 3 12.83 -3.85 0.57
CA HIS A 3 12.33 -4.18 -0.75
C HIS A 3 12.28 -2.87 -1.56
N ASP A 4 13.17 -2.72 -2.52
CA ASP A 4 13.26 -1.53 -3.38
C ASP A 4 12.40 -1.62 -4.65
N ILE A 5 11.72 -2.75 -4.85
CA ILE A 5 10.81 -3.00 -5.98
C ILE A 5 9.38 -3.18 -5.47
N VAL A 6 8.47 -2.43 -6.06
CA VAL A 6 7.04 -2.55 -5.82
C VAL A 6 6.33 -2.74 -7.15
N MET A 7 5.49 -3.76 -7.22
CA MET A 7 4.72 -4.11 -8.41
C MET A 7 3.24 -3.87 -8.13
N GLY A 8 2.53 -3.26 -9.06
CA GLY A 8 1.08 -3.10 -9.01
C GLY A 8 0.44 -3.86 -10.15
N LEU A 9 -0.53 -4.69 -9.83
CA LEU A 9 -1.28 -5.50 -10.78
C LEU A 9 -2.77 -5.15 -10.69
N ASP A 10 -3.26 -4.48 -11.71
CA ASP A 10 -4.68 -4.27 -11.93
C ASP A 10 -5.25 -5.45 -12.72
N LEU A 11 -6.23 -6.13 -12.15
CA LEU A 11 -6.85 -7.31 -12.74
C LEU A 11 -8.16 -6.93 -13.43
N GLY A 12 -8.09 -6.78 -14.75
CA GLY A 12 -9.25 -6.56 -15.58
C GLY A 12 -10.20 -7.76 -15.63
N GLN A 13 -11.42 -7.49 -16.03
CA GLN A 13 -12.45 -8.50 -16.31
C GLN A 13 -12.68 -8.63 -17.83
N ALA A 14 -13.82 -9.23 -18.20
CA ALA A 14 -14.14 -9.54 -19.58
C ALA A 14 -14.03 -8.38 -20.58
N THR A 15 -14.22 -7.14 -20.12
CA THR A 15 -14.22 -5.93 -20.97
C THR A 15 -12.99 -5.03 -20.75
N ASP A 16 -12.25 -5.25 -19.67
CA ASP A 16 -11.11 -4.42 -19.31
C ASP A 16 -9.82 -5.25 -19.27
N PRO A 17 -8.72 -4.78 -19.90
CA PRO A 17 -7.46 -5.49 -19.88
C PRO A 17 -6.83 -5.43 -18.47
N SER A 18 -6.04 -6.44 -18.13
CA SER A 18 -5.19 -6.39 -16.95
C SER A 18 -3.91 -5.61 -17.22
N ALA A 19 -3.36 -4.93 -16.22
CA ALA A 19 -2.13 -4.18 -16.36
C ALA A 19 -1.18 -4.40 -15.19
N LEU A 20 0.13 -4.40 -15.50
CA LEU A 20 1.21 -4.55 -14.54
C LEU A 20 2.16 -3.34 -14.62
N ALA A 21 2.49 -2.77 -13.47
CA ALA A 21 3.52 -1.75 -13.33
C ALA A 21 4.59 -2.20 -12.34
N ILE A 22 5.87 -1.91 -12.64
CA ILE A 22 7.00 -2.17 -11.75
C ILE A 22 7.68 -0.84 -11.43
N LEU A 23 7.69 -0.48 -10.16
CA LEU A 23 8.32 0.71 -9.62
C LEU A 23 9.56 0.34 -8.82
N ARG A 24 10.64 1.10 -8.99
CA ARG A 24 11.81 1.04 -8.12
C ARG A 24 11.77 2.21 -7.15
N GLU A 25 11.80 1.89 -5.88
CA GLU A 25 11.93 2.83 -4.79
C GLU A 25 13.40 3.19 -4.55
N SER A 26 13.70 4.47 -4.42
CA SER A 26 15.04 4.97 -4.13
C SER A 26 14.96 6.16 -3.17
N PRO A 27 15.83 6.25 -2.16
CA PRO A 27 15.84 7.39 -1.26
C PRO A 27 16.18 8.68 -2.01
N VAL A 28 15.54 9.77 -1.63
CA VAL A 28 15.91 11.12 -2.10
C VAL A 28 17.04 11.63 -1.22
N SER A 29 18.20 11.93 -1.81
CA SER A 29 19.34 12.49 -1.06
C SER A 29 19.14 13.99 -0.82
N GLY A 30 19.26 14.41 0.43
CA GLY A 30 19.36 15.82 0.80
C GLY A 30 20.73 16.40 0.51
N ALA A 31 20.86 17.71 0.66
CA ALA A 31 22.14 18.43 0.45
C ALA A 31 23.25 17.99 1.43
N ASP A 32 22.87 17.44 2.57
CA ASP A 32 23.79 16.93 3.61
C ASP A 32 24.18 15.45 3.40
N GLY A 33 23.79 14.84 2.28
CA GLY A 33 24.04 13.44 1.96
C GLY A 33 23.17 12.43 2.74
N ARG A 34 22.26 12.90 3.60
CA ARG A 34 21.26 12.06 4.27
C ARG A 34 20.03 11.90 3.41
N ILE A 35 19.15 10.94 3.77
CA ILE A 35 17.84 10.84 3.13
C ILE A 35 17.03 12.08 3.50
N ALA A 36 16.51 12.76 2.49
CA ALA A 36 15.67 13.93 2.67
C ALA A 36 14.40 13.57 3.43
N ARG A 37 13.87 14.54 4.17
CA ARG A 37 12.61 14.43 4.89
C ARG A 37 11.65 15.51 4.46
N ASP A 38 10.36 15.22 4.53
CA ASP A 38 9.31 16.21 4.33
C ASP A 38 9.12 17.12 5.55
N HIS A 39 8.15 18.03 5.48
CA HIS A 39 7.80 18.96 6.56
C HIS A 39 7.25 18.26 7.83
N ARG A 40 6.86 16.99 7.75
CA ARG A 40 6.42 16.14 8.88
C ARG A 40 7.56 15.28 9.43
N GLY A 41 8.76 15.37 8.84
CA GLY A 41 9.91 14.55 9.21
C GLY A 41 9.92 13.16 8.60
N GLU A 42 8.99 12.84 7.69
CA GLU A 42 8.93 11.56 6.98
C GLU A 42 10.03 11.46 5.94
N LEU A 43 10.61 10.26 5.77
CA LEU A 43 11.64 10.02 4.78
C LEU A 43 11.07 10.13 3.36
N LEU A 44 11.76 10.84 2.48
CA LEU A 44 11.36 11.00 1.10
C LEU A 44 12.00 9.95 0.19
N PHE A 45 11.14 9.29 -0.59
CA PHE A 45 11.55 8.34 -1.61
C PHE A 45 11.07 8.78 -2.99
N ARG A 46 11.78 8.34 -4.00
CA ARG A 46 11.46 8.52 -5.41
C ARG A 46 11.15 7.16 -6.02
N TYR A 47 10.23 7.15 -6.96
CA TYR A 47 9.72 5.98 -7.65
C TYR A 47 10.00 6.09 -9.14
N ASP A 48 10.89 5.23 -9.64
CA ASP A 48 11.16 5.13 -11.07
C ASP A 48 10.33 3.97 -11.65
N CYS A 49 9.39 4.27 -12.55
CA CYS A 49 8.63 3.26 -13.28
C CYS A 49 9.55 2.60 -14.30
N LEU A 50 9.89 1.33 -14.07
CA LEU A 50 10.84 0.55 -14.86
C LEU A 50 10.19 -0.34 -15.91
N HIS A 51 8.93 -0.73 -15.68
CA HIS A 51 8.18 -1.64 -16.56
C HIS A 51 6.70 -1.32 -16.51
N LEU A 52 6.08 -1.40 -17.67
CA LEU A 52 4.64 -1.36 -17.86
C LEU A 52 4.27 -2.47 -18.83
N GLU A 53 3.25 -3.23 -18.49
CA GLU A 53 2.72 -4.30 -19.33
C GLU A 53 1.21 -4.26 -19.28
N ARG A 54 0.56 -4.38 -20.44
CA ARG A 54 -0.89 -4.54 -20.56
C ARG A 54 -1.13 -5.90 -21.20
N PHE A 55 -1.88 -6.72 -20.51
CA PHE A 55 -2.25 -8.04 -21.02
C PHE A 55 -3.35 -7.90 -22.08
N PRO A 56 -3.31 -8.69 -23.15
CA PRO A 56 -4.41 -8.75 -24.10
C PRO A 56 -5.74 -9.02 -23.42
N LEU A 57 -6.81 -8.41 -23.93
CA LEU A 57 -8.16 -8.66 -23.44
C LEU A 57 -8.48 -10.16 -23.51
N GLY A 58 -9.09 -10.70 -22.46
CA GLY A 58 -9.40 -12.12 -22.38
C GLY A 58 -8.22 -13.01 -21.93
N THR A 59 -7.07 -12.43 -21.53
CA THR A 59 -5.98 -13.22 -20.92
C THR A 59 -6.46 -13.84 -19.63
N GLU A 60 -6.37 -15.16 -19.52
CA GLU A 60 -6.78 -15.91 -18.35
C GLU A 60 -5.86 -15.63 -17.15
N TYR A 61 -6.43 -15.59 -15.93
CA TYR A 61 -5.67 -15.33 -14.70
C TYR A 61 -4.47 -16.26 -14.48
N PRO A 62 -4.53 -17.59 -14.77
CA PRO A 62 -3.37 -18.46 -14.68
C PRO A 62 -2.20 -18.02 -15.60
N ALA A 63 -2.47 -17.49 -16.78
CA ALA A 63 -1.43 -16.96 -17.66
C ALA A 63 -0.81 -15.68 -17.11
N ILE A 64 -1.62 -14.78 -16.51
CA ILE A 64 -1.13 -13.58 -15.83
C ILE A 64 -0.23 -13.97 -14.64
N ILE A 65 -0.67 -14.94 -13.83
CA ILE A 65 0.11 -15.45 -12.70
C ILE A 65 1.45 -16.00 -13.19
N GLY A 66 1.44 -16.84 -14.21
CA GLY A 66 2.68 -17.41 -14.80
C GLY A 66 3.65 -16.32 -15.29
N ARG A 67 3.10 -15.25 -15.89
CA ARG A 67 3.92 -14.11 -16.34
C ARG A 67 4.52 -13.33 -15.18
N VAL A 68 3.76 -13.07 -14.13
CA VAL A 68 4.26 -12.40 -12.93
C VAL A 68 5.32 -13.27 -12.23
N GLU A 69 5.10 -14.58 -12.13
CA GLU A 69 6.09 -15.52 -11.59
C GLU A 69 7.41 -15.49 -12.38
N GLU A 70 7.35 -15.47 -13.70
CA GLU A 70 8.54 -15.37 -14.56
C GLU A 70 9.34 -14.11 -14.21
N LEU A 71 8.66 -12.97 -14.07
CA LEU A 71 9.29 -11.69 -13.74
C LEU A 71 9.94 -11.72 -12.35
N VAL A 72 9.23 -12.16 -11.31
CA VAL A 72 9.74 -12.13 -9.92
C VAL A 72 10.83 -13.17 -9.67
N ARG A 73 10.98 -14.18 -10.53
CA ARG A 73 12.13 -15.11 -10.49
C ARG A 73 13.42 -14.48 -10.99
N SER A 74 13.34 -13.35 -11.70
CA SER A 74 14.54 -12.59 -12.05
C SER A 74 15.29 -12.14 -10.80
N PRO A 75 16.62 -12.28 -10.72
CA PRO A 75 17.41 -11.86 -9.56
C PRO A 75 17.22 -10.40 -9.17
N LYS A 76 16.87 -9.54 -10.13
CA LYS A 76 16.63 -8.10 -9.93
C LYS A 76 15.28 -7.80 -9.27
N LEU A 77 14.32 -8.73 -9.34
CA LEU A 77 12.95 -8.57 -8.85
C LEU A 77 12.63 -9.51 -7.69
N GLN A 78 13.60 -10.31 -7.25
CA GLN A 78 13.44 -11.15 -6.06
C GLN A 78 13.15 -10.28 -4.84
N ARG A 79 12.22 -10.76 -3.98
CA ARG A 79 11.77 -10.06 -2.76
C ARG A 79 11.04 -8.74 -3.06
N SER A 80 10.41 -8.64 -4.23
CA SER A 80 9.50 -7.52 -4.53
C SER A 80 8.22 -7.61 -3.70
N ARG A 81 7.57 -6.46 -3.53
CA ARG A 81 6.19 -6.36 -3.01
C ARG A 81 5.26 -6.34 -4.21
N LEU A 82 4.21 -7.14 -4.20
CA LEU A 82 3.20 -7.21 -5.25
C LEU A 82 1.84 -6.82 -4.66
N VAL A 83 1.32 -5.67 -5.05
CA VAL A 83 -0.07 -5.30 -4.75
C VAL A 83 -0.97 -5.71 -5.89
N ILE A 84 -2.09 -6.36 -5.57
CA ILE A 84 -3.04 -6.91 -6.55
C ILE A 84 -4.41 -6.30 -6.29
N ASP A 85 -5.06 -5.80 -7.35
CA ASP A 85 -6.46 -5.38 -7.25
C ASP A 85 -7.36 -6.60 -7.02
N ALA A 86 -8.00 -6.61 -5.85
CA ALA A 86 -8.97 -7.61 -5.45
C ALA A 86 -10.43 -7.17 -5.68
N THR A 87 -10.67 -5.97 -6.23
CA THR A 87 -12.01 -5.37 -6.34
C THR A 87 -12.90 -6.17 -7.29
N GLY A 88 -12.46 -6.39 -8.51
CA GLY A 88 -13.22 -7.07 -9.55
C GLY A 88 -12.98 -8.58 -9.60
N ALA A 89 -11.73 -9.00 -9.48
CA ALA A 89 -11.33 -10.41 -9.59
C ALA A 89 -11.80 -11.25 -8.40
N GLY A 90 -11.95 -10.62 -7.24
CA GLY A 90 -12.44 -11.26 -6.03
C GLY A 90 -11.43 -12.22 -5.38
N ARG A 91 -11.85 -12.74 -4.22
CA ARG A 91 -11.00 -13.58 -3.36
C ARG A 91 -10.41 -14.81 -4.03
N PRO A 92 -11.17 -15.59 -4.83
CA PRO A 92 -10.62 -16.81 -5.45
C PRO A 92 -9.41 -16.56 -6.34
N VAL A 93 -9.40 -15.46 -7.09
CA VAL A 93 -8.28 -15.12 -7.98
C VAL A 93 -7.03 -14.72 -7.18
N VAL A 94 -7.20 -13.91 -6.15
CA VAL A 94 -6.09 -13.54 -5.25
C VAL A 94 -5.52 -14.78 -4.55
N ASP A 95 -6.36 -15.72 -4.15
CA ASP A 95 -5.91 -16.97 -3.52
C ASP A 95 -5.08 -17.84 -4.49
N LEU A 96 -5.30 -17.76 -5.83
CA LEU A 96 -4.42 -18.40 -6.80
C LEU A 96 -3.00 -17.81 -6.77
N PHE A 97 -2.86 -16.48 -6.60
CA PHE A 97 -1.55 -15.85 -6.45
C PHE A 97 -0.83 -16.32 -5.18
N PHE A 98 -1.53 -16.46 -4.06
CA PHE A 98 -0.93 -17.02 -2.83
C PHE A 98 -0.51 -18.48 -3.00
N ASN A 99 -1.29 -19.28 -3.75
CA ASN A 99 -1.00 -20.68 -4.00
C ASN A 99 0.19 -20.91 -4.94
N SER A 100 0.52 -19.94 -5.78
CA SER A 100 1.66 -20.01 -6.70
C SER A 100 3.01 -19.99 -5.99
N ARG A 101 3.05 -19.53 -4.72
CA ARG A 101 4.27 -19.44 -3.90
C ARG A 101 5.41 -18.65 -4.56
N MET A 102 5.07 -17.66 -5.37
CA MET A 102 6.08 -16.78 -5.97
C MET A 102 6.91 -16.05 -4.91
N PRO A 103 8.20 -15.75 -5.17
CA PRO A 103 9.10 -15.10 -4.21
C PRO A 103 8.84 -13.58 -4.10
N ALA A 104 7.57 -13.19 -3.90
CA ALA A 104 7.13 -11.82 -3.72
C ALA A 104 6.20 -11.73 -2.50
N GLU A 105 6.23 -10.59 -1.81
CA GLU A 105 5.26 -10.30 -0.76
C GLU A 105 3.95 -9.82 -1.40
N ILE A 106 2.90 -10.63 -1.31
CA ILE A 106 1.61 -10.34 -1.94
C ILE A 106 0.72 -9.57 -0.97
N THR A 107 0.19 -8.44 -1.43
CA THR A 107 -0.73 -7.58 -0.71
C THR A 107 -2.00 -7.36 -1.54
N PRO A 108 -3.13 -7.97 -1.18
CA PRO A 108 -4.42 -7.66 -1.79
C PRO A 108 -4.86 -6.23 -1.45
N LEU A 109 -5.39 -5.51 -2.43
CA LEU A 109 -5.96 -4.19 -2.28
C LEU A 109 -7.33 -4.15 -2.92
N THR A 110 -8.35 -3.74 -2.17
CA THR A 110 -9.70 -3.51 -2.69
C THR A 110 -9.93 -2.01 -2.83
N ILE A 111 -10.22 -1.55 -4.04
CA ILE A 111 -10.53 -0.15 -4.32
C ILE A 111 -11.96 0.13 -3.86
N THR A 112 -12.17 1.21 -3.10
CA THR A 112 -13.46 1.60 -2.55
C THR A 112 -13.87 3.02 -2.97
N ALA A 113 -15.17 3.30 -2.89
CA ALA A 113 -15.70 4.65 -3.07
C ALA A 113 -15.68 5.49 -1.77
N GLY A 114 -15.25 4.91 -0.63
CA GLY A 114 -15.22 5.59 0.67
C GLY A 114 -14.13 6.64 0.78
N SER A 115 -13.94 7.18 1.99
CA SER A 115 -12.90 8.17 2.33
C SER A 115 -11.84 7.66 3.31
N GLU A 116 -12.01 6.45 3.85
CA GLU A 116 -11.11 5.91 4.86
C GLU A 116 -10.38 4.67 4.38
N VAL A 117 -9.06 4.65 4.60
CA VAL A 117 -8.23 3.47 4.41
C VAL A 117 -8.46 2.50 5.57
N ARG A 118 -8.69 1.24 5.24
CA ARG A 118 -8.80 0.17 6.24
C ARG A 118 -7.77 -0.91 5.95
N GLU A 119 -7.11 -1.39 7.00
CA GLU A 119 -6.22 -2.54 6.98
C GLU A 119 -6.89 -3.71 7.68
N ASP A 120 -6.76 -4.91 7.13
CA ASP A 120 -7.22 -6.15 7.72
C ASP A 120 -6.29 -7.31 7.30
N ARG A 121 -6.62 -8.51 7.71
CA ARG A 121 -5.91 -9.73 7.34
C ARG A 121 -6.66 -10.50 6.26
N TRP A 122 -5.99 -10.79 5.16
CA TRP A 122 -6.60 -11.52 4.05
C TRP A 122 -6.91 -12.97 4.40
N ASN A 123 -5.99 -13.62 5.10
CA ASN A 123 -6.08 -15.04 5.43
C ASN A 123 -5.62 -15.34 6.85
N ARG A 124 -5.76 -16.61 7.25
CA ARG A 124 -5.35 -17.10 8.59
C ARG A 124 -3.83 -17.02 8.83
N THR A 125 -3.02 -16.94 7.78
CA THR A 125 -1.55 -16.75 7.87
C THR A 125 -1.16 -15.30 8.17
N GLY A 126 -2.13 -14.39 8.13
CA GLY A 126 -1.95 -13.03 8.59
C GLY A 126 -1.42 -12.06 7.53
N ASN A 127 -1.50 -12.43 6.23
CA ASN A 127 -1.16 -11.50 5.16
C ASN A 127 -2.04 -10.26 5.23
N ARG A 128 -1.41 -9.08 5.09
CA ARG A 128 -2.13 -7.81 5.12
C ARG A 128 -2.95 -7.63 3.85
N ALA A 129 -4.11 -7.00 4.00
CA ALA A 129 -4.95 -6.55 2.91
C ALA A 129 -5.46 -5.14 3.21
N TYR A 130 -5.69 -4.37 2.17
CA TYR A 130 -6.12 -2.98 2.32
C TYR A 130 -7.40 -2.72 1.53
N TRP A 131 -8.27 -1.90 2.12
CA TRP A 131 -9.38 -1.25 1.45
C TRP A 131 -9.04 0.22 1.30
N VAL A 132 -8.83 0.64 0.07
CA VAL A 132 -8.27 1.96 -0.23
C VAL A 132 -9.24 2.75 -1.09
N PRO A 133 -9.66 3.94 -0.64
CA PRO A 133 -10.45 4.82 -1.48
C PRO A 133 -9.74 5.15 -2.80
N LYS A 134 -10.47 5.12 -3.92
CA LYS A 134 -9.90 5.52 -5.22
C LYS A 134 -9.27 6.92 -5.17
N ILE A 135 -9.83 7.83 -4.37
CA ILE A 135 -9.29 9.17 -4.17
C ILE A 135 -7.88 9.16 -3.58
N GLU A 136 -7.57 8.24 -2.65
CA GLU A 136 -6.25 8.11 -2.05
C GLU A 136 -5.20 7.67 -3.09
N LEU A 137 -5.57 6.73 -3.96
CA LEU A 137 -4.70 6.29 -5.06
C LEU A 137 -4.39 7.44 -6.02
N VAL A 138 -5.42 8.19 -6.41
CA VAL A 138 -5.31 9.36 -7.30
C VAL A 138 -4.45 10.46 -6.66
N SER A 139 -4.74 10.80 -5.40
CA SER A 139 -4.02 11.84 -4.65
C SER A 139 -2.54 11.49 -4.49
N THR A 140 -2.23 10.21 -4.24
CA THR A 140 -0.85 9.72 -4.16
C THR A 140 -0.11 9.96 -5.47
N VAL A 141 -0.66 9.53 -6.61
CA VAL A 141 -0.04 9.73 -7.93
C VAL A 141 0.13 11.22 -8.23
N GLN A 142 -0.90 12.05 -7.99
CA GLN A 142 -0.83 13.49 -8.20
C GLN A 142 0.28 14.15 -7.37
N SER A 143 0.34 13.83 -6.08
CA SER A 143 1.39 14.34 -5.18
C SER A 143 2.79 13.95 -5.65
N LEU A 144 2.98 12.70 -6.03
CA LEU A 144 4.26 12.18 -6.48
C LEU A 144 4.70 12.80 -7.83
N LEU A 145 3.76 13.07 -8.74
CA LEU A 145 4.04 13.77 -10.00
C LEU A 145 4.39 15.25 -9.75
N GLN A 146 3.63 15.96 -8.92
CA GLN A 146 3.86 17.36 -8.58
C GLN A 146 5.22 17.57 -7.90
N THR A 147 5.59 16.65 -7.01
CA THR A 147 6.87 16.68 -6.29
C THR A 147 8.02 16.05 -7.09
N ARG A 148 7.77 15.61 -8.32
CA ARG A 148 8.74 14.93 -9.21
C ARG A 148 9.36 13.68 -8.60
N ARG A 149 8.64 13.03 -7.68
CA ARG A 149 9.07 11.78 -7.05
C ARG A 149 8.63 10.55 -7.84
N LEU A 150 7.55 10.61 -8.61
CA LEU A 150 7.21 9.58 -9.60
C LEU A 150 7.83 9.95 -10.94
N ARG A 151 8.62 9.05 -11.51
CA ARG A 151 9.28 9.20 -12.80
C ARG A 151 8.93 8.03 -13.71
N VAL A 152 8.56 8.34 -14.93
CA VAL A 152 8.36 7.34 -15.99
C VAL A 152 9.51 7.45 -16.97
N VAL A 153 10.20 6.34 -17.23
CA VAL A 153 11.31 6.32 -18.19
C VAL A 153 10.73 6.56 -19.59
N PRO A 154 11.17 7.60 -20.33
CA PRO A 154 10.53 7.96 -21.62
C PRO A 154 10.57 6.88 -22.70
N ARG A 155 11.49 5.90 -22.57
CA ARG A 155 11.65 4.80 -23.53
C ARG A 155 10.85 3.54 -23.20
N LEU A 156 10.02 3.56 -22.15
CA LEU A 156 9.11 2.46 -21.85
C LEU A 156 8.06 2.33 -22.93
N ALA A 157 7.80 1.10 -23.38
CA ALA A 157 6.90 0.80 -24.50
C ALA A 157 5.49 1.40 -24.33
N LEU A 158 4.96 1.47 -23.09
CA LEU A 158 3.64 2.00 -22.80
C LEU A 158 3.64 3.37 -22.11
N ALA A 159 4.80 4.10 -22.08
CA ALA A 159 4.91 5.39 -21.41
C ALA A 159 3.93 6.43 -21.98
N ASP A 160 3.77 6.51 -23.30
CA ASP A 160 2.83 7.42 -23.95
C ASP A 160 1.37 7.05 -23.70
N MET A 161 1.09 5.76 -23.54
CA MET A 161 -0.25 5.27 -23.19
C MET A 161 -0.58 5.64 -21.75
N LEU A 162 0.31 5.35 -20.79
CA LEU A 162 0.16 5.78 -19.41
C LEU A 162 -0.03 7.31 -19.30
N LYS A 163 0.74 8.08 -20.06
CA LYS A 163 0.61 9.54 -20.08
C LYS A 163 -0.78 9.98 -20.56
N ARG A 164 -1.33 9.35 -21.60
CA ARG A 164 -2.70 9.63 -22.08
C ARG A 164 -3.73 9.28 -21.02
N GLU A 165 -3.63 8.11 -20.41
CA GLU A 165 -4.54 7.71 -19.32
C GLU A 165 -4.49 8.69 -18.15
N LEU A 166 -3.29 9.14 -17.72
CA LEU A 166 -3.13 10.13 -16.65
C LEU A 166 -3.80 11.47 -16.98
N LEU A 167 -3.75 11.90 -18.26
CA LEU A 167 -4.40 13.15 -18.71
C LEU A 167 -5.93 13.01 -18.81
N ASP A 168 -6.41 11.82 -19.19
CA ASP A 168 -7.84 11.55 -19.33
C ASP A 168 -8.51 11.16 -17.99
N PHE A 169 -7.72 10.89 -16.96
CA PHE A 169 -8.20 10.51 -15.64
C PHE A 169 -8.84 11.70 -14.93
N LYS A 170 -10.18 11.74 -14.88
CA LYS A 170 -10.97 12.86 -14.36
C LYS A 170 -11.72 12.45 -13.10
N ILE A 171 -11.80 13.41 -12.17
CA ILE A 171 -12.65 13.32 -11.00
C ILE A 171 -14.05 13.80 -11.38
N LYS A 172 -15.06 12.98 -11.19
CA LYS A 172 -16.47 13.38 -11.31
C LYS A 172 -17.07 13.49 -9.92
N VAL A 173 -17.47 14.68 -9.52
CA VAL A 173 -18.26 14.91 -8.31
C VAL A 173 -19.74 14.88 -8.72
N THR A 174 -20.50 13.94 -8.16
CA THR A 174 -21.95 13.90 -8.37
C THR A 174 -22.69 14.74 -7.32
N ALA A 175 -23.86 15.25 -7.65
CA ALA A 175 -24.70 16.06 -6.74
C ALA A 175 -25.13 15.32 -5.45
N SER A 176 -24.97 14.02 -5.39
CA SER A 176 -25.27 13.16 -4.22
C SER A 176 -24.08 12.95 -3.27
N ALA A 177 -23.02 13.76 -3.36
CA ALA A 177 -21.78 13.64 -2.59
C ALA A 177 -20.99 12.34 -2.82
N ASN A 178 -21.35 11.54 -3.82
CA ASN A 178 -20.54 10.39 -4.24
C ASN A 178 -19.57 10.84 -5.33
N GLU A 179 -18.28 10.82 -5.03
CA GLU A 179 -17.23 11.07 -6.01
C GLU A 179 -17.06 9.85 -6.91
N THR A 180 -17.19 10.03 -8.22
CA THR A 180 -16.87 9.00 -9.21
C THR A 180 -15.57 9.36 -9.91
N PHE A 181 -14.56 8.51 -9.75
CA PHE A 181 -13.26 8.66 -10.38
C PHE A 181 -13.15 7.68 -11.54
N GLY A 182 -12.70 8.14 -12.69
CA GLY A 182 -12.53 7.29 -13.86
C GLY A 182 -12.05 8.05 -15.08
N SER A 183 -11.88 7.33 -16.16
CA SER A 183 -11.66 7.93 -17.47
C SER A 183 -12.89 8.73 -17.87
N GLY A 184 -12.72 9.97 -18.31
CA GLY A 184 -13.84 10.86 -18.65
C GLY A 184 -14.61 10.47 -19.93
N ARG A 185 -14.27 9.35 -20.60
CA ARG A 185 -14.92 8.87 -21.83
C ARG A 185 -15.35 7.41 -21.61
N GLU A 186 -16.52 7.07 -22.11
CA GLU A 186 -16.92 5.67 -22.27
C GLU A 186 -15.88 4.93 -23.11
N GLY A 187 -15.32 3.81 -22.59
CA GLY A 187 -14.29 3.03 -23.26
C GLY A 187 -12.85 3.53 -23.07
N ALA A 188 -12.60 4.55 -22.25
CA ALA A 188 -11.24 4.91 -21.88
C ALA A 188 -10.78 4.04 -20.68
N HIS A 189 -9.71 3.30 -20.87
CA HIS A 189 -9.10 2.41 -19.89
C HIS A 189 -8.21 3.22 -18.93
N ASP A 190 -8.22 2.86 -17.65
CA ASP A 190 -7.38 3.46 -16.58
C ASP A 190 -6.50 2.41 -15.88
N ASP A 191 -6.36 1.23 -16.48
CA ASP A 191 -5.68 0.07 -15.90
C ASP A 191 -4.18 0.31 -15.64
N LEU A 192 -3.47 0.98 -16.55
CA LEU A 192 -2.06 1.33 -16.32
C LEU A 192 -1.92 2.35 -15.19
N VAL A 193 -2.82 3.33 -15.13
CA VAL A 193 -2.83 4.34 -14.05
C VAL A 193 -3.11 3.67 -12.71
N LEU A 194 -4.07 2.75 -12.63
CA LEU A 194 -4.42 2.03 -11.40
C LEU A 194 -3.28 1.12 -10.96
N ALA A 195 -2.63 0.38 -11.87
CA ALA A 195 -1.46 -0.43 -11.55
C ALA A 195 -0.33 0.40 -10.95
N VAL A 196 0.00 1.56 -11.56
CA VAL A 196 1.00 2.50 -11.02
C VAL A 196 0.58 3.08 -9.67
N ALA A 197 -0.69 3.46 -9.54
CA ALA A 197 -1.23 4.11 -8.34
C ALA A 197 -1.20 3.17 -7.13
N MET A 198 -1.61 1.92 -7.30
CA MET A 198 -1.56 0.91 -6.24
C MET A 198 -0.13 0.63 -5.79
N ALA A 199 0.82 0.48 -6.73
CA ALA A 199 2.23 0.27 -6.39
C ALA A 199 2.80 1.47 -5.63
N ALA A 200 2.54 2.69 -6.10
CA ALA A 200 3.01 3.92 -5.46
C ALA A 200 2.39 4.12 -4.08
N TRP A 201 1.09 3.87 -3.94
CA TRP A 201 0.38 3.96 -2.66
C TRP A 201 0.93 2.96 -1.64
N LEU A 202 1.11 1.69 -2.03
CA LEU A 202 1.66 0.68 -1.13
C LEU A 202 3.07 1.05 -0.66
N ALA A 203 3.90 1.58 -1.57
CA ALA A 203 5.25 2.02 -1.25
C ALA A 203 5.24 3.16 -0.21
N GLU A 204 4.49 4.24 -0.45
CA GLU A 204 4.37 5.37 0.48
C GLU A 204 3.77 4.95 1.82
N HIS A 205 2.73 4.11 1.80
CA HIS A 205 2.03 3.68 3.02
C HIS A 205 2.91 2.83 3.93
N GLN A 206 3.74 1.95 3.38
CA GLN A 206 4.61 1.06 4.16
C GLN A 206 5.87 1.75 4.71
N ILE A 207 6.32 2.84 4.11
CA ILE A 207 7.44 3.65 4.64
C ILE A 207 7.06 4.29 5.98
N CYS A 208 5.83 4.75 6.12
CA CYS A 208 5.36 5.39 7.35
C CYS A 208 5.17 4.42 8.53
N GLN A 209 4.94 3.12 8.28
CA GLN A 209 4.66 2.15 9.35
C GLN A 209 5.85 1.76 10.25
N PRO A 210 7.09 1.54 9.77
CA PRO A 210 8.21 1.13 10.61
C PRO A 210 8.60 2.17 11.65
N MET A 211 8.43 3.46 11.38
CA MET A 211 8.77 4.53 12.31
C MET A 211 7.78 4.64 13.48
N ILE A 212 6.49 4.40 13.24
CA ILE A 212 5.47 4.38 14.30
C ILE A 212 5.72 3.18 15.23
N ALA A 213 6.10 2.02 14.70
CA ALA A 213 6.44 0.84 15.50
C ALA A 213 7.76 1.01 16.27
N ALA A 214 8.75 1.70 15.72
CA ALA A 214 10.01 2.00 16.37
C ALA A 214 9.86 3.05 17.48
N SER A 215 9.03 4.08 17.27
CA SER A 215 8.75 5.10 18.30
C SER A 215 8.02 4.54 19.52
N ARG A 216 7.25 3.45 19.36
CA ARG A 216 6.59 2.74 20.47
C ARG A 216 7.53 1.81 21.25
N ARG A 217 8.75 1.56 20.77
CA ARG A 217 9.74 0.67 21.43
C ARG A 217 10.78 1.40 22.29
N PHE A 218 10.78 2.72 22.36
CA PHE A 218 11.59 3.42 23.33
C PHE A 218 10.82 3.46 24.65
N PRO A 219 11.25 2.71 25.69
CA PRO A 219 10.72 2.94 27.03
C PRO A 219 11.10 4.37 27.42
N THR A 220 10.13 5.15 27.85
CA THR A 220 10.36 6.40 28.57
C THR A 220 11.40 6.11 29.65
N PRO A 221 12.48 6.90 29.78
CA PRO A 221 13.42 6.72 30.88
C PRO A 221 12.63 6.88 32.18
N ALA A 222 12.60 5.78 32.94
CA ALA A 222 12.05 5.82 34.30
C ALA A 222 12.78 6.91 35.07
N SER A 223 12.03 7.88 35.55
CA SER A 223 12.52 8.89 36.48
C SER A 223 13.10 8.15 37.68
N ARG A 224 14.42 8.05 37.76
CA ARG A 224 15.13 7.73 38.99
C ARG A 224 14.92 8.88 39.93
N ASP A 225 14.71 8.51 41.20
CA ASP A 225 14.70 9.31 42.41
C ASP A 225 13.32 9.77 42.91
N ARG A 226 12.72 8.84 43.68
CA ARG A 226 12.03 9.21 44.90
C ARG A 226 12.67 8.46 46.07
N PRO A 227 13.09 9.18 47.13
CA PRO A 227 13.65 8.52 48.30
C PRO A 227 12.58 7.76 49.06
N THR A 228 12.95 6.57 49.50
CA THR A 228 12.18 5.68 50.37
C THR A 228 11.90 6.35 51.71
N GLN A 229 10.64 6.61 52.01
CA GLN A 229 10.20 6.85 53.39
C GLN A 229 9.81 5.54 54.08
N PRO A 230 10.08 5.40 55.38
CA PRO A 230 9.91 4.15 56.10
C PRO A 230 8.44 3.86 56.38
N VAL A 231 8.09 2.60 56.17
CA VAL A 231 6.78 2.01 56.44
C VAL A 231 6.52 2.06 57.95
N ARG A 232 5.61 2.91 58.41
CA ARG A 232 5.02 2.82 59.75
C ARG A 232 3.99 1.69 59.74
N ARG A 233 4.28 0.63 60.52
CA ARG A 233 3.31 -0.40 60.92
C ARG A 233 2.12 0.30 61.57
N ALA A 234 0.94 0.18 61.02
CA ALA A 234 -0.31 0.43 61.71
C ALA A 234 -1.03 -0.90 62.01
N ILE A 235 -1.28 -1.06 63.27
CA ILE A 235 -1.92 -2.12 63.99
C ILE A 235 -3.36 -2.31 63.51
N ARG A 236 -3.75 -3.59 63.32
CA ARG A 236 -5.16 -4.00 63.15
C ARG A 236 -5.97 -3.72 64.43
N PRO A 237 -7.23 -3.37 64.32
CA PRO A 237 -8.25 -3.90 65.20
C PRO A 237 -9.18 -4.90 64.48
N MET A 238 -9.32 -6.01 65.14
CA MET A 238 -10.28 -7.07 64.98
C MET A 238 -11.62 -6.59 65.57
N TRP A 239 -12.69 -6.98 65.00
CA TRP A 239 -14.12 -7.03 65.39
C TRP A 239 -15.01 -6.70 64.18
N ILE A 240 -16.05 -7.41 63.70
CA ILE A 240 -16.95 -8.35 64.31
C ILE A 240 -17.77 -9.00 63.17
N ARG A 241 -18.09 -10.21 63.39
CA ARG A 241 -19.09 -11.09 62.73
C ARG A 241 -20.49 -10.47 62.61
N SER A 242 -21.24 -11.15 61.80
CA SER A 242 -22.72 -11.26 61.67
C SER A 242 -23.27 -10.37 60.57
N GLY A 243 -24.09 -10.81 59.69
CA GLY A 243 -24.95 -11.93 59.57
C GLY A 243 -26.26 -11.50 58.91
N PHE A 244 -26.82 -12.34 58.06
CA PHE A 244 -28.26 -12.45 57.72
C PHE A 244 -28.95 -11.53 56.70
N TRP A 245 -29.48 -12.20 55.70
CA TRP A 245 -30.79 -12.08 55.03
C TRP A 245 -31.11 -10.79 54.26
N ARG A 246 -31.55 -10.82 53.03
CA ARG A 246 -32.41 -11.65 52.13
C ARG A 246 -32.05 -11.39 50.67
#